data_62965f924c5ba303d4a2ff5035e11384
#
_entry.id   62965f924c5ba303d4a2ff5035e11384
#
_cell.length_a   1.000
_cell.length_b   1.000
_cell.length_c   1.000
_cell.angle_alpha   90.00
_cell.angle_beta   90.00
_cell.angle_gamma   90.00
#
_symmetry.space_group_name_H-M   'P 1'
#
loop_
_entity.id
_entity.type
_entity.pdbx_description
1 polymer ?
#
loop_
_entity_poly.entity_id
_entity_poly.type
_entity_poly.pdbx_seq_one_letter_code
_entity_poly.pdbx_strand_id
1 'polypeptide(L)'
;MKVLVFGSLNIDYVYSVNHFVQPGETLSADDRQIFSGGKGLNQAIAFANYGLETWHAGAVGAEDSAPLLETLKDAGVHTDLVLKKEGSSGHTIIQNTPEGENCIILFGGANQAITKADVDHVLTFAEPGDYLVLQNEISEIPYLMNCAYEKGMH
;
A
#
# COMPACT_ATOMS: atom_id res chain seq x y z
N MET A 1 -16.60 -12.91 10.07
CA MET A 1 -15.27 -12.40 10.51
C MET A 1 -14.44 -12.21 9.26
N LYS A 2 -14.12 -10.98 8.94
CA LYS A 2 -13.37 -10.55 7.76
C LYS A 2 -12.01 -10.00 8.21
N VAL A 3 -11.05 -9.98 7.31
CA VAL A 3 -9.79 -9.26 7.49
C VAL A 3 -9.84 -7.99 6.64
N LEU A 4 -9.83 -6.85 7.29
CA LEU A 4 -9.71 -5.54 6.66
C LEU A 4 -8.26 -5.06 6.79
N VAL A 5 -7.53 -5.06 5.69
CA VAL A 5 -6.20 -4.46 5.61
C VAL A 5 -6.37 -3.01 5.18
N PHE A 6 -6.19 -2.07 6.11
CA PHE A 6 -6.23 -0.65 5.78
C PHE A 6 -4.79 -0.13 5.71
N GLY A 7 -4.23 -0.11 4.53
CA GLY A 7 -2.79 0.08 4.38
C GLY A 7 -2.33 0.61 3.04
N SER A 8 -1.00 0.70 2.92
CA SER A 8 -0.31 1.29 1.79
C SER A 8 -0.40 0.47 0.51
N LEU A 9 -0.50 1.22 -0.59
CA LEU A 9 -0.44 0.75 -1.96
C LEU A 9 0.63 1.58 -2.69
N ASN A 10 1.67 0.93 -3.19
CA ASN A 10 2.80 1.60 -3.83
C ASN A 10 3.12 1.00 -5.20
N ILE A 11 3.58 1.83 -6.12
CA ILE A 11 4.25 1.39 -7.34
C ILE A 11 5.75 1.42 -7.07
N ASP A 12 6.41 0.27 -7.15
CA ASP A 12 7.83 0.15 -6.88
C ASP A 12 8.61 0.17 -8.19
N TYR A 13 9.38 1.24 -8.43
CA TYR A 13 10.32 1.39 -9.55
C TYR A 13 11.69 0.89 -9.11
N VAL A 14 12.07 -0.30 -9.55
CA VAL A 14 13.31 -0.97 -9.16
C VAL A 14 14.35 -0.80 -10.27
N TYR A 15 15.48 -0.21 -9.93
CA TYR A 15 16.62 0.02 -10.83
C TYR A 15 17.79 -0.86 -10.39
N SER A 16 18.31 -1.69 -11.29
CA SER A 16 19.54 -2.42 -11.09
C SER A 16 20.71 -1.49 -11.42
N VAL A 17 21.59 -1.28 -10.44
CA VAL A 17 22.74 -0.37 -10.54
C VAL A 17 24.01 -1.05 -10.01
N ASN A 18 25.18 -0.64 -10.50
CA ASN A 18 26.45 -1.18 -10.00
C ASN A 18 26.83 -0.69 -8.60
N HIS A 19 26.35 0.49 -8.21
CA HIS A 19 26.50 1.10 -6.89
C HIS A 19 25.41 2.14 -6.69
N PHE A 20 25.17 2.60 -5.46
CA PHE A 20 24.21 3.68 -5.20
C PHE A 20 24.73 5.01 -5.73
N VAL A 21 23.87 5.75 -6.45
CA VAL A 21 24.20 7.05 -7.01
C VAL A 21 24.75 8.00 -5.92
N GLN A 22 25.84 8.69 -6.23
CA GLN A 22 26.49 9.63 -5.34
C GLN A 22 26.12 11.09 -5.66
N PRO A 23 26.24 12.04 -4.72
CA PRO A 23 26.00 13.45 -4.99
C PRO A 23 26.84 13.97 -6.18
N GLY A 24 26.14 14.57 -7.17
CA GLY A 24 26.76 15.09 -8.38
C GLY A 24 27.03 14.07 -9.48
N GLU A 25 26.72 12.81 -9.25
CA GLU A 25 26.87 11.74 -10.24
C GLU A 25 25.63 11.59 -11.10
N THR A 26 25.81 11.19 -12.37
CA THR A 26 24.78 10.62 -13.23
C THR A 26 25.14 9.17 -13.50
N LEU A 27 24.35 8.25 -12.95
CA LEU A 27 24.55 6.80 -13.09
C LEU A 27 23.54 6.23 -14.08
N SER A 28 23.99 5.39 -15.02
CA SER A 28 23.10 4.60 -15.86
C SER A 28 22.72 3.31 -15.16
N ALA A 29 21.42 3.02 -15.06
CA ALA A 29 20.95 1.74 -14.59
C ALA A 29 21.07 0.68 -15.69
N ASP A 30 21.37 -0.56 -15.31
CA ASP A 30 21.45 -1.71 -16.23
C ASP A 30 20.08 -2.25 -16.58
N ASP A 31 19.10 -2.16 -15.67
CA ASP A 31 17.70 -2.62 -15.86
C ASP A 31 16.74 -1.77 -15.03
N ARG A 32 15.47 -1.78 -15.44
CA ARG A 32 14.37 -1.20 -14.67
C ARG A 32 13.16 -2.13 -14.69
N GLN A 33 12.66 -2.45 -13.52
CA GLN A 33 11.42 -3.20 -13.32
C GLN A 33 10.39 -2.38 -12.55
N ILE A 34 9.11 -2.70 -12.72
CA ILE A 34 8.01 -2.04 -12.03
C ILE A 34 7.17 -3.12 -11.36
N PHE A 35 6.92 -2.96 -10.07
CA PHE A 35 6.12 -3.90 -9.29
C PHE A 35 4.99 -3.17 -8.56
N SER A 36 3.90 -3.89 -8.35
CA SER A 36 2.90 -3.52 -7.35
C SER A 36 3.42 -3.90 -5.98
N GLY A 37 3.45 -2.94 -5.06
CA GLY A 37 4.02 -3.11 -3.73
C GLY A 37 3.27 -2.32 -2.65
N GLY A 38 3.94 -2.07 -1.56
CA GLY A 38 3.39 -1.53 -0.32
C GLY A 38 3.12 -2.62 0.70
N LYS A 39 3.38 -2.33 1.98
CA LYS A 39 3.17 -3.31 3.06
C LYS A 39 1.72 -3.74 3.18
N GLY A 40 0.78 -2.80 2.97
CA GLY A 40 -0.65 -3.09 2.96
C GLY A 40 -1.04 -4.07 1.86
N LEU A 41 -0.61 -3.82 0.62
CA LEU A 41 -0.86 -4.70 -0.51
C LEU A 41 -0.31 -6.11 -0.24
N ASN A 42 0.95 -6.21 0.17
CA ASN A 42 1.61 -7.50 0.40
C ASN A 42 0.93 -8.31 1.51
N GLN A 43 0.50 -7.67 2.58
CA GLN A 43 -0.22 -8.33 3.68
C GLN A 43 -1.62 -8.77 3.24
N ALA A 44 -2.35 -7.96 2.48
CA ALA A 44 -3.66 -8.34 1.97
C ALA A 44 -3.58 -9.59 1.08
N ILE A 45 -2.61 -9.63 0.17
CA ILE A 45 -2.35 -10.79 -0.68
C ILE A 45 -1.99 -12.02 0.16
N ALA A 46 -1.15 -11.87 1.18
CA ALA A 46 -0.76 -12.97 2.05
C ALA A 46 -1.98 -13.57 2.80
N PHE A 47 -2.87 -12.74 3.33
CA PHE A 47 -4.10 -13.22 3.98
C PHE A 47 -5.04 -13.92 2.99
N ALA A 48 -5.25 -13.36 1.80
CA ALA A 48 -6.08 -13.97 0.78
C ALA A 48 -5.52 -15.32 0.32
N ASN A 49 -4.22 -15.41 0.10
CA ASN A 49 -3.55 -16.67 -0.26
C ASN A 49 -3.63 -17.73 0.85
N TYR A 50 -3.77 -17.31 2.11
CA TYR A 50 -4.04 -18.22 3.24
C TYR A 50 -5.51 -18.67 3.31
N GLY A 51 -6.37 -18.15 2.44
CA GLY A 51 -7.79 -18.51 2.35
C GLY A 51 -8.72 -17.68 3.25
N LEU A 52 -8.26 -16.55 3.75
CA LEU A 52 -9.10 -15.63 4.54
C LEU A 52 -9.88 -14.68 3.62
N GLU A 53 -11.14 -14.40 3.98
CA GLU A 53 -11.93 -13.34 3.35
C GLU A 53 -11.28 -11.99 3.63
N THR A 54 -10.59 -11.46 2.63
CA THR A 54 -9.73 -10.28 2.79
C THR A 54 -10.22 -9.11 1.96
N TRP A 55 -10.34 -7.97 2.63
CA TRP A 55 -10.67 -6.68 2.04
C TRP A 55 -9.48 -5.73 2.19
N HIS A 56 -9.18 -5.00 1.12
CA HIS A 56 -8.18 -3.94 1.19
C HIS A 56 -8.87 -2.58 1.19
N ALA A 57 -8.54 -1.76 2.16
CA ALA A 57 -8.82 -0.33 2.20
C ALA A 57 -7.51 0.45 2.14
N GLY A 58 -7.55 1.59 1.50
CA GLY A 58 -6.37 2.43 1.28
C GLY A 58 -6.67 3.46 0.22
N ALA A 59 -5.64 4.10 -0.30
CA ALA A 59 -5.81 5.09 -1.34
C ALA A 59 -4.79 4.92 -2.47
N VAL A 60 -5.24 5.17 -3.69
CA VAL A 60 -4.44 5.15 -4.92
C VAL A 60 -4.67 6.43 -5.72
N GLY A 61 -3.74 6.78 -6.57
CA GLY A 61 -3.89 7.87 -7.52
C GLY A 61 -4.93 7.53 -8.59
N ALA A 62 -5.66 8.53 -9.07
CA ALA A 62 -6.73 8.31 -10.05
C ALA A 62 -6.21 7.80 -11.40
N GLU A 63 -4.97 8.19 -11.77
CA GLU A 63 -4.41 7.94 -13.10
C GLU A 63 -3.54 6.67 -13.18
N ASP A 64 -2.99 6.20 -12.06
CA ASP A 64 -1.99 5.13 -12.01
C ASP A 64 -2.42 3.91 -11.17
N SER A 65 -3.70 3.86 -10.77
CA SER A 65 -4.24 2.83 -9.87
C SER A 65 -4.36 1.43 -10.46
N ALA A 66 -4.46 1.29 -11.77
CA ALA A 66 -4.86 0.04 -12.42
C ALA A 66 -3.97 -1.17 -12.04
N PRO A 67 -2.63 -1.11 -12.11
CA PRO A 67 -1.79 -2.25 -11.77
C PRO A 67 -1.95 -2.72 -10.32
N LEU A 68 -2.11 -1.77 -9.38
CA LEU A 68 -2.29 -2.07 -7.96
C LEU A 68 -3.60 -2.81 -7.69
N LEU A 69 -4.69 -2.32 -8.29
CA LEU A 69 -6.02 -2.92 -8.14
C LEU A 69 -6.11 -4.29 -8.83
N GLU A 70 -5.49 -4.46 -9.99
CA GLU A 70 -5.42 -5.73 -10.70
C GLU A 70 -4.65 -6.77 -9.87
N THR A 71 -3.48 -6.41 -9.34
CA THR A 71 -2.67 -7.30 -8.48
C THR A 71 -3.45 -7.79 -7.26
N LEU A 72 -4.21 -6.91 -6.59
CA LEU A 72 -5.05 -7.31 -5.46
C LEU A 72 -6.20 -8.25 -5.88
N LYS A 73 -6.90 -7.92 -6.98
CA LYS A 73 -8.01 -8.73 -7.49
C LYS A 73 -7.56 -10.12 -7.95
N ASP A 74 -6.43 -10.21 -8.62
CA ASP A 74 -5.85 -11.49 -9.07
C ASP A 74 -5.52 -12.42 -7.89
N ALA A 75 -5.19 -11.82 -6.75
CA ALA A 75 -4.97 -12.56 -5.50
C ALA A 75 -6.28 -12.86 -4.73
N GLY A 76 -7.44 -12.47 -5.24
CA GLY A 76 -8.74 -12.68 -4.58
C GLY A 76 -9.06 -11.70 -3.46
N VAL A 77 -8.38 -10.55 -3.40
CA VAL A 77 -8.65 -9.49 -2.42
C VAL A 77 -9.79 -8.59 -2.93
N HIS A 78 -10.76 -8.30 -2.08
CA HIS A 78 -11.81 -7.32 -2.36
C HIS A 78 -11.25 -5.90 -2.33
N THR A 79 -11.51 -5.10 -3.37
CA THR A 79 -10.92 -3.76 -3.58
C THR A 79 -11.93 -2.62 -3.53
N ASP A 80 -13.19 -2.90 -3.19
CA ASP A 80 -14.29 -1.91 -3.23
C ASP A 80 -14.11 -0.77 -2.22
N LEU A 81 -13.23 -0.95 -1.23
CA LEU A 81 -12.89 0.03 -0.21
C LEU A 81 -11.61 0.83 -0.53
N VAL A 82 -11.01 0.60 -1.71
CA VAL A 82 -9.85 1.39 -2.15
C VAL A 82 -10.34 2.71 -2.75
N LEU A 83 -9.85 3.80 -2.18
CA LEU A 83 -10.24 5.16 -2.56
C LEU A 83 -9.35 5.70 -3.68
N LYS A 84 -9.93 6.42 -4.63
CA LYS A 84 -9.16 7.16 -5.64
C LYS A 84 -9.00 8.60 -5.22
N LYS A 85 -7.76 9.08 -5.19
CA LYS A 85 -7.38 10.45 -4.84
C LYS A 85 -6.77 11.18 -6.03
N GLU A 86 -6.82 12.49 -6.03
CA GLU A 86 -6.07 13.30 -6.99
C GLU A 86 -4.55 13.08 -6.82
N GLY A 87 -3.80 13.18 -7.90
CA GLY A 87 -2.37 12.94 -7.93
C GLY A 87 -2.00 11.47 -8.09
N SER A 88 -0.76 11.16 -7.79
CA SER A 88 -0.19 9.82 -7.96
C SER A 88 -0.44 8.91 -6.76
N SER A 89 -0.43 7.62 -7.01
CA SER A 89 -0.28 6.60 -5.96
C SER A 89 1.02 6.79 -5.18
N GLY A 90 1.10 6.19 -4.00
CA GLY A 90 2.39 6.00 -3.34
C GLY A 90 3.35 5.28 -4.27
N HIS A 91 4.63 5.65 -4.25
CA HIS A 91 5.63 4.96 -5.05
C HIS A 91 7.00 5.00 -4.41
N THR A 92 7.84 4.07 -4.84
CA THR A 92 9.25 4.02 -4.43
C THR A 92 10.17 4.08 -5.64
N ILE A 93 11.35 4.64 -5.43
CA ILE A 93 12.50 4.47 -6.32
C ILE A 93 13.52 3.64 -5.55
N ILE A 94 13.78 2.44 -6.05
CA ILE A 94 14.63 1.45 -5.41
C ILE A 94 15.85 1.24 -6.28
N GLN A 95 17.04 1.43 -5.71
CA GLN A 95 18.30 1.05 -6.31
C GLN A 95 18.74 -0.28 -5.71
N ASN A 96 19.01 -1.29 -6.53
CA ASN A 96 19.52 -2.59 -6.11
C ASN A 96 20.93 -2.79 -6.68
N THR A 97 21.87 -3.22 -5.85
CA THR A 97 23.22 -3.57 -6.27
C THR A 97 23.40 -5.08 -6.45
N PRO A 98 24.45 -5.55 -7.18
CA PRO A 98 24.74 -6.97 -7.33
C PRO A 98 24.99 -7.71 -6.01
N GLU A 99 25.42 -7.00 -4.96
CA GLU A 99 25.62 -7.54 -3.61
C GLU A 99 24.30 -7.79 -2.87
N GLY A 100 23.15 -7.38 -3.44
CA GLY A 100 21.85 -7.53 -2.84
C GLY A 100 21.46 -6.44 -1.86
N GLU A 101 22.23 -5.35 -1.81
CA GLU A 101 21.88 -4.16 -1.03
C GLU A 101 20.85 -3.31 -1.78
N ASN A 102 20.02 -2.58 -1.04
CA ASN A 102 19.07 -1.64 -1.61
C ASN A 102 19.13 -0.26 -0.95
N CYS A 103 18.74 0.75 -1.72
CA CYS A 103 18.53 2.11 -1.26
C CYS A 103 17.18 2.59 -1.81
N ILE A 104 16.28 3.06 -0.93
CA ILE A 104 14.89 3.32 -1.27
C ILE A 104 14.52 4.76 -0.97
N ILE A 105 13.95 5.43 -1.96
CA ILE A 105 13.25 6.70 -1.79
C ILE A 105 11.75 6.39 -1.86
N LEU A 106 11.02 6.75 -0.81
CA LEU A 106 9.56 6.59 -0.74
C LEU A 106 8.87 7.95 -0.91
N PHE A 107 7.89 7.99 -1.79
CA PHE A 107 6.90 9.07 -1.88
C PHE A 107 5.53 8.54 -1.48
N GLY A 108 4.92 9.13 -0.44
CA GLY A 108 3.68 8.63 0.13
C GLY A 108 2.46 8.76 -0.79
N GLY A 109 2.41 9.80 -1.62
CA GLY A 109 1.33 10.02 -2.59
C GLY A 109 -0.07 9.89 -1.96
N ALA A 110 -0.96 9.17 -2.62
CA ALA A 110 -2.33 8.94 -2.16
C ALA A 110 -2.42 8.31 -0.76
N ASN A 111 -1.42 7.52 -0.33
CA ASN A 111 -1.40 6.96 1.03
C ASN A 111 -1.44 8.04 2.13
N GLN A 112 -0.90 9.23 1.84
CA GLN A 112 -0.88 10.37 2.75
C GLN A 112 -2.08 11.33 2.55
N ALA A 113 -2.98 11.02 1.63
CA ALA A 113 -4.18 11.80 1.32
C ALA A 113 -5.47 11.23 1.95
N ILE A 114 -5.35 10.20 2.79
CA ILE A 114 -6.46 9.63 3.54
C ILE A 114 -6.87 10.61 4.64
N THR A 115 -8.17 10.86 4.74
CA THR A 115 -8.78 11.78 5.71
C THR A 115 -9.61 11.02 6.75
N LYS A 116 -10.01 11.70 7.83
CA LYS A 116 -10.94 11.12 8.83
C LYS A 116 -12.26 10.71 8.21
N ALA A 117 -12.78 11.51 7.26
CA ALA A 117 -14.03 11.17 6.56
C ALA A 117 -13.89 9.88 5.72
N ASP A 118 -12.72 9.63 5.14
CA ASP A 118 -12.42 8.37 4.44
C ASP A 118 -12.40 7.19 5.42
N VAL A 119 -11.78 7.37 6.59
CA VAL A 119 -11.78 6.37 7.66
C VAL A 119 -13.19 6.04 8.10
N ASP A 120 -14.01 7.05 8.38
CA ASP A 120 -15.40 6.88 8.79
C ASP A 120 -16.20 6.12 7.73
N HIS A 121 -16.03 6.48 6.45
CA HIS A 121 -16.68 5.81 5.33
C HIS A 121 -16.28 4.32 5.25
N VAL A 122 -15.00 4.02 5.27
CA VAL A 122 -14.48 2.64 5.21
C VAL A 122 -14.97 1.81 6.39
N LEU A 123 -14.94 2.36 7.60
CA LEU A 123 -15.38 1.66 8.80
C LEU A 123 -16.88 1.43 8.87
N THR A 124 -17.72 2.07 8.04
CA THR A 124 -19.15 1.67 7.93
C THR A 124 -19.30 0.24 7.48
N PHE A 125 -18.35 -0.29 6.73
CA PHE A 125 -18.36 -1.66 6.22
C PHE A 125 -17.94 -2.70 7.28
N ALA A 126 -17.11 -2.31 8.24
CA ALA A 126 -16.59 -3.22 9.26
C ALA A 126 -17.64 -3.55 10.34
N GLU A 127 -17.54 -4.74 10.91
CA GLU A 127 -18.41 -5.23 11.98
C GLU A 127 -17.59 -5.55 13.25
N PRO A 128 -18.23 -5.54 14.43
CA PRO A 128 -17.56 -6.00 15.65
C PRO A 128 -17.02 -7.42 15.49
N GLY A 129 -15.78 -7.65 15.91
CA GLY A 129 -15.09 -8.93 15.77
C GLY A 129 -14.37 -9.15 14.44
N ASP A 130 -14.43 -8.21 13.49
CA ASP A 130 -13.55 -8.22 12.31
C ASP A 130 -12.11 -7.84 12.72
N TYR A 131 -11.14 -8.29 11.93
CA TYR A 131 -9.73 -7.94 12.12
C TYR A 131 -9.37 -6.71 11.30
N LEU A 132 -8.72 -5.72 11.94
CA LEU A 132 -8.09 -4.59 11.29
C LEU A 132 -6.57 -4.78 11.29
N VAL A 133 -5.98 -4.76 10.09
CA VAL A 133 -4.52 -4.87 9.91
C VAL A 133 -3.99 -3.53 9.42
N LEU A 134 -3.01 -2.99 10.13
CA LEU A 134 -2.42 -1.67 9.88
C LEU A 134 -0.91 -1.73 9.73
N GLN A 135 -0.37 -0.74 9.04
CA GLN A 135 1.05 -0.45 8.97
C GLN A 135 1.24 1.06 9.15
N ASN A 136 2.42 1.49 9.57
CA ASN A 136 2.71 2.91 9.76
C ASN A 136 3.11 3.62 8.45
N GLU A 137 2.27 3.50 7.41
CA GLU A 137 2.57 4.04 6.06
C GLU A 137 1.44 4.89 5.44
N ILE A 138 0.32 5.04 6.15
CA ILE A 138 -0.81 5.87 5.72
C ILE A 138 -1.08 7.00 6.72
N SER A 139 -1.81 8.02 6.30
CA SER A 139 -2.28 9.07 7.21
C SER A 139 -3.41 8.57 8.13
N GLU A 140 -3.72 9.34 9.17
CA GLU A 140 -4.85 9.13 10.11
C GLU A 140 -4.81 7.83 10.93
N ILE A 141 -3.65 7.16 11.08
CA ILE A 141 -3.52 5.91 11.86
C ILE A 141 -4.08 6.04 13.28
N PRO A 142 -3.75 7.08 14.09
CA PRO A 142 -4.27 7.19 15.45
C PRO A 142 -5.80 7.29 15.50
N TYR A 143 -6.39 8.02 14.55
CA TYR A 143 -7.84 8.15 14.43
C TYR A 143 -8.50 6.82 14.06
N LEU A 144 -7.95 6.14 13.06
CA LEU A 144 -8.40 4.83 12.59
C LEU A 144 -8.36 3.78 13.72
N MET A 145 -7.27 3.74 14.49
CA MET A 145 -7.15 2.82 15.63
C MET A 145 -8.23 3.06 16.68
N ASN A 146 -8.50 4.33 17.03
CA ASN A 146 -9.53 4.67 18.01
C ASN A 146 -10.93 4.26 17.51
N CYS A 147 -11.28 4.59 16.27
CA CYS A 147 -12.58 4.23 15.69
C CYS A 147 -12.78 2.71 15.60
N ALA A 148 -11.74 1.97 15.22
CA ALA A 148 -11.79 0.51 15.17
C ALA A 148 -11.96 -0.12 16.55
N TYR A 149 -11.26 0.41 17.56
CA TYR A 149 -11.42 -0.03 18.94
C TYR A 149 -12.85 0.21 19.45
N GLU A 150 -13.40 1.42 19.25
CA GLU A 150 -14.79 1.76 19.65
C GLU A 150 -15.82 0.86 18.92
N LYS A 151 -15.50 0.42 17.71
CA LYS A 151 -16.33 -0.48 16.93
C LYS A 151 -16.23 -1.95 17.36
N GLY A 152 -15.27 -2.30 18.23
CA GLY A 152 -15.04 -3.67 18.70
C GLY A 152 -14.34 -4.56 17.70
N MET A 153 -13.51 -4.00 16.84
CA MET A 153 -12.59 -4.73 15.95
C MET A 153 -11.35 -5.24 16.73
N HIS A 154 -10.67 -6.23 16.17
CA HIS A 154 -9.43 -6.80 16.69
C HIS A 154 -8.21 -6.28 15.95
#